data_c1a70a7ad27fad2e9059e085008e5f2d
#
_entry.id   c1a70a7ad27fad2e9059e085008e5f2d
#
_cell.length_a   1.000
_cell.length_b   1.000
_cell.length_c   1.000
_cell.angle_alpha   90.00
_cell.angle_beta   90.00
_cell.angle_gamma   90.00
#
_symmetry.space_group_name_H-M   'P 1'
#
loop_
_entity.id
_entity.type
_entity.pdbx_description
1 polymer ?
#
loop_
_entity_poly.entity_id
_entity_poly.type
_entity_poly.pdbx_seq_one_letter_code
_entity_poly.pdbx_strand_id
1 'polypeptide(L)'
;MIVIIQKDTQEPALRQLAVRLMNQGVRIGRTPGRDADVLTLVGDTWRLDPEGLAALPYVLDVRRITPPYRLASRASHPDNTVVEVGDARIGAEFCLIAGPCAVESQVQMAGVARRVKAAGAQLLRGGVFKPRTSPYSFQGLGQPGISMLTEVGHEAGLPVVSEITDPRQLEDLDQVDILQVGARNMQNFALLQALGQVRKPVLLKRGMSATVTELLQAAEYILAGGNERVILCERGIRTFETDSRATLDIAAIPVLKKLTHLPVIVDP
;
A
#
# COMPACT_ATOMS: atom_id res chain seq x y z
N MET A 1 -19.69 -5.12 -9.74
CA MET A 1 -20.30 -4.71 -11.03
C MET A 1 -21.75 -4.34 -10.76
N ILE A 2 -22.28 -3.36 -11.45
CA ILE A 2 -23.71 -2.99 -11.39
C ILE A 2 -24.32 -3.27 -12.77
N VAL A 3 -25.50 -3.90 -12.77
CA VAL A 3 -26.31 -4.12 -13.97
C VAL A 3 -27.66 -3.42 -13.74
N ILE A 4 -28.01 -2.49 -14.60
CA ILE A 4 -29.28 -1.78 -14.57
C ILE A 4 -30.24 -2.54 -15.47
N ILE A 5 -31.39 -2.94 -14.93
CA ILE A 5 -32.39 -3.74 -15.65
C ILE A 5 -33.74 -3.02 -15.72
N GLN A 6 -34.54 -3.40 -16.70
CA GLN A 6 -35.91 -2.93 -16.80
C GLN A 6 -36.72 -3.32 -15.55
N LYS A 7 -37.56 -2.43 -15.07
CA LYS A 7 -38.35 -2.60 -13.83
C LYS A 7 -39.24 -3.84 -13.86
N ASP A 8 -39.84 -4.11 -15.01
CA ASP A 8 -40.81 -5.19 -15.19
C ASP A 8 -40.13 -6.51 -15.65
N THR A 9 -38.84 -6.65 -15.40
CA THR A 9 -38.10 -7.89 -15.74
C THR A 9 -38.69 -9.07 -14.99
N GLN A 10 -39.12 -10.09 -15.76
CA GLN A 10 -39.77 -11.28 -15.23
C GLN A 10 -38.88 -12.05 -14.28
N GLU A 11 -39.42 -12.51 -13.15
CA GLU A 11 -38.68 -13.29 -12.12
C GLU A 11 -37.98 -14.54 -12.65
N PRO A 12 -38.54 -15.34 -13.59
CA PRO A 12 -37.85 -16.49 -14.14
C PRO A 12 -36.51 -16.13 -14.84
N ALA A 13 -36.46 -15.03 -15.58
CA ALA A 13 -35.28 -14.55 -16.26
C ALA A 13 -34.17 -14.12 -15.25
N LEU A 14 -34.58 -13.45 -14.17
CA LEU A 14 -33.67 -13.04 -13.10
C LEU A 14 -33.13 -14.26 -12.32
N ARG A 15 -33.95 -15.27 -12.06
CA ARG A 15 -33.50 -16.51 -11.41
C ARG A 15 -32.50 -17.26 -12.29
N GLN A 16 -32.74 -17.33 -13.58
CA GLN A 16 -31.82 -17.98 -14.53
C GLN A 16 -30.46 -17.25 -14.56
N LEU A 17 -30.47 -15.92 -14.60
CA LEU A 17 -29.26 -15.10 -14.51
C LEU A 17 -28.56 -15.31 -13.16
N ALA A 18 -29.29 -15.34 -12.06
CA ALA A 18 -28.74 -15.55 -10.72
C ALA A 18 -28.01 -16.90 -10.62
N VAL A 19 -28.63 -18.00 -11.06
CA VAL A 19 -28.01 -19.34 -11.07
C VAL A 19 -26.75 -19.35 -11.91
N ARG A 20 -26.80 -18.76 -13.11
CA ARG A 20 -25.61 -18.66 -14.00
C ARG A 20 -24.45 -17.93 -13.33
N LEU A 21 -24.72 -16.80 -12.66
CA LEU A 21 -23.69 -15.99 -12.00
C LEU A 21 -23.20 -16.62 -10.69
N MET A 22 -24.07 -17.26 -9.93
CA MET A 22 -23.69 -18.01 -8.73
C MET A 22 -22.72 -19.17 -9.06
N ASN A 23 -22.93 -19.85 -10.17
CA ASN A 23 -22.00 -20.89 -10.65
C ASN A 23 -20.61 -20.35 -11.05
N GLN A 24 -20.52 -19.02 -11.24
CA GLN A 24 -19.25 -18.30 -11.50
C GLN A 24 -18.69 -17.60 -10.25
N GLY A 25 -19.19 -17.92 -9.06
CA GLY A 25 -18.71 -17.33 -7.80
C GLY A 25 -19.24 -15.92 -7.53
N VAL A 26 -20.31 -15.47 -8.22
CA VAL A 26 -20.86 -14.12 -8.09
C VAL A 26 -22.23 -14.15 -7.42
N ARG A 27 -22.37 -13.36 -6.35
CA ARG A 27 -23.66 -13.15 -5.66
C ARG A 27 -24.38 -11.93 -6.26
N ILE A 28 -25.71 -11.99 -6.31
CA ILE A 28 -26.55 -10.93 -6.81
C ILE A 28 -27.39 -10.34 -5.67
N GLY A 29 -27.35 -9.03 -5.53
CA GLY A 29 -28.31 -8.24 -4.78
C GLY A 29 -29.21 -7.47 -5.74
N ARG A 30 -30.53 -7.41 -5.51
CA ARG A 30 -31.47 -6.57 -6.26
C ARG A 30 -31.94 -5.42 -5.40
N THR A 31 -31.83 -4.21 -5.92
CA THR A 31 -32.38 -2.99 -5.29
C THR A 31 -33.41 -2.40 -6.24
N PRO A 32 -34.70 -2.38 -5.86
CA PRO A 32 -35.76 -1.76 -6.68
C PRO A 32 -35.53 -0.26 -6.78
N GLY A 33 -35.60 0.28 -7.99
CA GLY A 33 -35.55 1.70 -8.28
C GLY A 33 -36.92 2.25 -8.73
N ARG A 34 -36.99 3.57 -8.99
CA ARG A 34 -38.22 4.22 -9.48
C ARG A 34 -38.50 3.84 -10.92
N ASP A 35 -37.51 3.91 -11.79
CA ASP A 35 -37.67 3.75 -13.24
C ASP A 35 -36.98 2.48 -13.77
N ALA A 36 -36.02 1.93 -13.02
CA ALA A 36 -35.29 0.72 -13.32
C ALA A 36 -34.80 0.05 -12.03
N ASP A 37 -34.54 -1.25 -12.06
CA ASP A 37 -33.98 -1.96 -10.94
C ASP A 37 -32.45 -2.08 -11.12
N VAL A 38 -31.75 -2.14 -9.98
CA VAL A 38 -30.28 -2.26 -9.95
C VAL A 38 -29.91 -3.63 -9.40
N LEU A 39 -29.19 -4.42 -10.19
CA LEU A 39 -28.53 -5.63 -9.73
C LEU A 39 -27.10 -5.30 -9.31
N THR A 40 -26.78 -5.54 -8.05
CA THR A 40 -25.42 -5.44 -7.53
C THR A 40 -24.76 -6.81 -7.58
N LEU A 41 -23.72 -6.96 -8.37
CA LEU A 41 -22.96 -8.18 -8.53
C LEU A 41 -21.70 -8.11 -7.64
N VAL A 42 -21.56 -9.05 -6.72
CA VAL A 42 -20.47 -9.12 -5.73
C VAL A 42 -19.76 -10.48 -5.82
N GLY A 43 -18.45 -10.46 -5.94
CA GLY A 43 -17.58 -11.63 -6.11
C GLY A 43 -16.62 -11.45 -7.28
N ASP A 44 -16.26 -12.52 -7.96
CA ASP A 44 -15.30 -12.55 -9.08
C ASP A 44 -15.85 -11.89 -10.37
N THR A 45 -16.37 -10.68 -10.24
CA THR A 45 -17.01 -9.97 -11.37
C THR A 45 -16.06 -9.58 -12.49
N TRP A 46 -14.76 -9.69 -12.30
CA TRP A 46 -13.76 -9.42 -13.33
C TRP A 46 -13.77 -10.48 -14.45
N ARG A 47 -14.22 -11.70 -14.15
CA ARG A 47 -14.37 -12.81 -15.13
C ARG A 47 -15.62 -12.71 -15.97
N LEU A 48 -16.57 -11.88 -15.55
CA LEU A 48 -17.82 -11.71 -16.28
C LEU A 48 -17.58 -10.92 -17.57
N ASP A 49 -18.26 -11.35 -18.59
CA ASP A 49 -18.35 -10.63 -19.88
C ASP A 49 -19.42 -9.52 -19.77
N PRO A 50 -19.03 -8.22 -19.76
CA PRO A 50 -20.00 -7.12 -19.69
C PRO A 50 -20.85 -7.01 -20.96
N GLU A 51 -20.27 -7.34 -22.13
CA GLU A 51 -20.98 -7.26 -23.41
C GLU A 51 -22.06 -8.34 -23.49
N GLY A 52 -21.74 -9.55 -23.05
CA GLY A 52 -22.71 -10.64 -22.95
C GLY A 52 -23.82 -10.38 -21.91
N LEU A 53 -23.56 -9.59 -20.87
CA LEU A 53 -24.58 -9.13 -19.93
C LEU A 53 -25.43 -8.01 -20.53
N ALA A 54 -24.81 -7.06 -21.23
CA ALA A 54 -25.50 -5.96 -21.90
C ALA A 54 -26.38 -6.42 -23.06
N ALA A 55 -26.05 -7.55 -23.68
CA ALA A 55 -26.85 -8.15 -24.76
C ALA A 55 -28.18 -8.79 -24.28
N LEU A 56 -28.39 -8.94 -22.97
CA LEU A 56 -29.64 -9.48 -22.45
C LEU A 56 -30.80 -8.47 -22.66
N PRO A 57 -31.95 -8.89 -23.16
CA PRO A 57 -33.00 -7.99 -23.64
C PRO A 57 -33.65 -7.09 -22.55
N TYR A 58 -33.44 -7.45 -21.28
CA TYR A 58 -33.94 -6.71 -20.13
C TYR A 58 -32.87 -5.86 -19.45
N VAL A 59 -31.59 -5.88 -19.93
CA VAL A 59 -30.50 -5.08 -19.41
C VAL A 59 -30.46 -3.74 -20.13
N LEU A 60 -30.47 -2.65 -19.35
CA LEU A 60 -30.39 -1.29 -19.83
C LEU A 60 -28.94 -0.76 -19.87
N ASP A 61 -28.14 -1.14 -18.86
CA ASP A 61 -26.76 -0.70 -18.76
C ASP A 61 -25.94 -1.65 -17.86
N VAL A 62 -24.63 -1.76 -18.12
CA VAL A 62 -23.69 -2.55 -17.33
C VAL A 62 -22.49 -1.68 -16.95
N ARG A 63 -22.31 -1.45 -15.66
CA ARG A 63 -21.20 -0.65 -15.13
C ARG A 63 -20.25 -1.49 -14.28
N ARG A 64 -19.00 -1.58 -14.68
CA ARG A 64 -17.96 -2.09 -13.81
C ARG A 64 -17.59 -1.03 -12.76
N ILE A 65 -17.90 -1.31 -11.50
CA ILE A 65 -17.32 -0.57 -10.39
C ILE A 65 -15.99 -1.27 -10.08
N THR A 66 -14.94 -0.82 -10.72
CA THR A 66 -13.59 -1.29 -10.44
C THR A 66 -12.95 -0.22 -9.56
N PRO A 67 -12.36 -0.58 -8.41
CA PRO A 67 -11.52 0.36 -7.67
C PRO A 67 -10.45 0.92 -8.61
N PRO A 68 -10.02 2.17 -8.43
CA PRO A 68 -8.99 2.79 -9.28
C PRO A 68 -7.59 2.19 -9.06
N TYR A 69 -7.48 1.04 -8.40
CA TYR A 69 -6.31 0.21 -8.19
C TYR A 69 -6.71 -1.26 -8.40
N ARG A 70 -5.90 -2.03 -9.14
CA ARG A 70 -6.18 -3.43 -9.48
C ARG A 70 -5.19 -4.38 -8.82
N LEU A 71 -3.90 -4.17 -9.06
CA LEU A 71 -2.82 -5.01 -8.52
C LEU A 71 -2.77 -4.94 -7.00
N ALA A 72 -2.97 -3.75 -6.42
CA ALA A 72 -3.05 -3.57 -4.97
C ALA A 72 -4.35 -4.12 -4.35
N SER A 73 -5.34 -4.49 -5.15
CA SER A 73 -6.65 -4.92 -4.65
C SER A 73 -6.64 -6.37 -4.18
N ARG A 74 -7.23 -6.63 -3.01
CA ARG A 74 -7.47 -8.01 -2.53
C ARG A 74 -8.35 -8.82 -3.49
N ALA A 75 -9.14 -8.19 -4.33
CA ALA A 75 -9.96 -8.89 -5.33
C ALA A 75 -9.12 -9.57 -6.42
N SER A 76 -7.94 -9.03 -6.74
CA SER A 76 -7.00 -9.61 -7.71
C SER A 76 -5.99 -10.57 -7.06
N HIS A 77 -5.72 -10.39 -5.76
CA HIS A 77 -4.80 -11.22 -4.99
C HIS A 77 -5.42 -11.55 -3.62
N PRO A 78 -6.18 -12.66 -3.49
CA PRO A 78 -6.93 -13.00 -2.27
C PRO A 78 -6.07 -13.25 -1.03
N ASP A 79 -4.90 -13.84 -1.21
CA ASP A 79 -3.97 -14.17 -0.14
C ASP A 79 -3.16 -12.95 0.31
N ASN A 80 -2.68 -12.96 1.55
CA ASN A 80 -1.81 -11.89 2.04
C ASN A 80 -0.43 -11.98 1.39
N THR A 81 0.07 -10.84 0.92
CA THR A 81 1.48 -10.71 0.53
C THR A 81 2.36 -10.68 1.76
N VAL A 82 3.43 -11.46 1.73
CA VAL A 82 4.49 -11.47 2.72
C VAL A 82 5.77 -10.96 2.06
N VAL A 83 6.36 -9.93 2.65
CA VAL A 83 7.65 -9.37 2.17
C VAL A 83 8.76 -9.87 3.09
N GLU A 84 9.65 -10.70 2.56
CA GLU A 84 10.77 -11.27 3.30
C GLU A 84 12.02 -10.39 3.13
N VAL A 85 12.66 -10.04 4.27
CA VAL A 85 13.89 -9.25 4.31
C VAL A 85 14.78 -9.79 5.44
N GLY A 86 15.89 -10.46 5.12
CA GLY A 86 16.61 -11.27 6.09
C GLY A 86 15.67 -12.30 6.71
N ASP A 87 15.64 -12.37 8.03
CA ASP A 87 14.75 -13.27 8.79
C ASP A 87 13.35 -12.67 9.04
N ALA A 88 13.13 -11.40 8.69
CA ALA A 88 11.86 -10.74 8.92
C ALA A 88 10.84 -11.08 7.83
N ARG A 89 9.62 -11.48 8.25
CA ARG A 89 8.49 -11.85 7.37
C ARG A 89 7.34 -10.84 7.55
N ILE A 90 7.47 -9.69 6.91
CA ILE A 90 6.53 -8.56 7.04
C ILE A 90 5.18 -8.94 6.39
N GLY A 91 4.13 -8.93 7.18
CA GLY A 91 2.78 -9.34 6.75
C GLY A 91 2.34 -10.73 7.22
N ALA A 92 3.27 -11.61 7.60
CA ALA A 92 2.97 -12.91 8.22
C ALA A 92 2.92 -12.82 9.75
N GLU A 93 3.83 -12.04 10.33
CA GLU A 93 4.01 -11.93 11.78
C GLU A 93 4.13 -10.46 12.19
N PHE A 94 4.13 -10.23 13.51
CA PHE A 94 4.46 -8.91 14.04
C PHE A 94 5.94 -8.62 13.76
N CYS A 95 6.21 -7.50 13.11
CA CYS A 95 7.56 -7.08 12.75
C CYS A 95 7.85 -5.70 13.36
N LEU A 96 8.94 -5.60 14.13
CA LEU A 96 9.40 -4.36 14.74
C LEU A 96 10.53 -3.75 13.93
N ILE A 97 10.28 -2.58 13.34
CA ILE A 97 11.28 -1.74 12.67
C ILE A 97 11.58 -0.57 13.60
N ALA A 98 12.80 -0.46 14.09
CA ALA A 98 13.17 0.58 15.04
C ALA A 98 14.49 1.25 14.66
N GLY A 99 14.68 2.49 15.09
CA GLY A 99 15.88 3.27 14.81
C GLY A 99 15.66 4.78 14.79
N PRO A 100 16.71 5.59 14.65
CA PRO A 100 16.60 7.03 14.71
C PRO A 100 15.90 7.61 13.46
N CYS A 101 15.33 8.80 13.61
CA CYS A 101 14.76 9.52 12.45
C CYS A 101 15.82 9.86 11.40
N ALA A 102 17.05 10.19 11.83
CA ALA A 102 18.16 10.53 10.98
C ALA A 102 19.46 9.84 11.45
N VAL A 103 20.32 9.48 10.51
CA VAL A 103 21.69 9.07 10.77
C VAL A 103 22.50 10.34 10.99
N GLU A 104 23.11 10.49 12.17
CA GLU A 104 23.87 11.69 12.55
C GLU A 104 25.35 11.37 12.86
N SER A 105 25.64 10.17 13.36
CA SER A 105 27.02 9.70 13.62
C SER A 105 27.07 8.18 13.78
N GLN A 106 28.27 7.62 13.58
CA GLN A 106 28.54 6.19 13.82
C GLN A 106 28.25 5.79 15.26
N VAL A 107 28.64 6.62 16.24
CA VAL A 107 28.42 6.36 17.67
C VAL A 107 26.93 6.31 18.01
N GLN A 108 26.14 7.24 17.48
CA GLN A 108 24.67 7.25 17.63
C GLN A 108 24.09 5.95 17.05
N MET A 109 24.45 5.60 15.81
CA MET A 109 23.89 4.43 15.13
C MET A 109 24.25 3.13 15.85
N ALA A 110 25.50 2.91 16.22
CA ALA A 110 25.93 1.73 16.95
C ALA A 110 25.25 1.60 18.32
N GLY A 111 25.08 2.73 19.03
CA GLY A 111 24.39 2.76 20.30
C GLY A 111 22.89 2.44 20.19
N VAL A 112 22.23 2.94 19.14
CA VAL A 112 20.81 2.67 18.88
C VAL A 112 20.62 1.24 18.40
N ALA A 113 21.41 0.75 17.45
CA ALA A 113 21.29 -0.60 16.89
C ALA A 113 21.34 -1.68 17.97
N ARG A 114 22.31 -1.59 18.89
CA ARG A 114 22.39 -2.51 20.03
C ARG A 114 21.15 -2.52 20.90
N ARG A 115 20.60 -1.34 21.22
CA ARG A 115 19.42 -1.20 22.07
C ARG A 115 18.15 -1.72 21.37
N VAL A 116 17.93 -1.38 20.10
CA VAL A 116 16.73 -1.84 19.39
C VAL A 116 16.79 -3.34 19.10
N LYS A 117 17.98 -3.90 18.83
CA LYS A 117 18.16 -5.35 18.70
C LYS A 117 17.83 -6.08 20.00
N ALA A 118 18.33 -5.57 21.14
CA ALA A 118 18.03 -6.13 22.46
C ALA A 118 16.54 -6.03 22.82
N ALA A 119 15.84 -5.03 22.27
CA ALA A 119 14.40 -4.86 22.40
C ALA A 119 13.56 -5.71 21.42
N GLY A 120 14.21 -6.55 20.59
CA GLY A 120 13.52 -7.45 19.65
C GLY A 120 13.23 -6.85 18.28
N ALA A 121 13.86 -5.72 17.91
CA ALA A 121 13.73 -5.21 16.55
C ALA A 121 14.34 -6.22 15.54
N GLN A 122 13.65 -6.38 14.43
CA GLN A 122 14.04 -7.25 13.32
C GLN A 122 14.70 -6.44 12.19
N LEU A 123 14.42 -5.13 12.11
CA LEU A 123 15.04 -4.22 11.14
C LEU A 123 15.49 -2.93 11.83
N LEU A 124 16.59 -2.36 11.33
CA LEU A 124 17.11 -1.06 11.76
C LEU A 124 16.71 0.03 10.77
N ARG A 125 16.05 1.09 11.26
CA ARG A 125 15.72 2.25 10.43
C ARG A 125 16.72 3.39 10.69
N GLY A 126 17.13 4.08 9.61
CA GLY A 126 17.88 5.33 9.70
C GLY A 126 17.74 6.15 8.42
N GLY A 127 17.27 7.40 8.52
CA GLY A 127 17.14 8.27 7.36
C GLY A 127 18.47 8.95 7.03
N VAL A 128 19.03 8.65 5.85
CA VAL A 128 20.29 9.25 5.36
C VAL A 128 20.03 10.50 4.51
N PHE A 129 18.90 10.56 3.84
CA PHE A 129 18.36 11.75 3.18
C PHE A 129 17.13 12.22 3.94
N LYS A 130 17.03 13.52 4.21
CA LYS A 130 15.97 14.09 5.04
C LYS A 130 15.29 15.29 4.33
N PRO A 131 14.13 15.06 3.69
CA PRO A 131 13.36 16.17 3.15
C PRO A 131 12.82 17.01 4.31
N ARG A 132 13.20 18.30 4.32
CA ARG A 132 12.83 19.26 5.36
C ARG A 132 12.02 20.40 4.78
N THR A 133 11.11 20.95 5.58
CA THR A 133 10.34 22.13 5.20
C THR A 133 11.23 23.37 5.12
N SER A 134 12.23 23.46 6.01
CA SER A 134 13.22 24.55 5.98
C SER A 134 14.51 24.08 5.31
N PRO A 135 15.06 24.83 4.34
CA PRO A 135 16.34 24.51 3.71
C PRO A 135 17.55 24.65 4.65
N TYR A 136 17.37 25.32 5.78
CA TYR A 136 18.41 25.50 6.81
C TYR A 136 18.46 24.35 7.83
N SER A 137 17.48 23.44 7.79
CA SER A 137 17.48 22.25 8.66
C SER A 137 18.44 21.20 8.14
N PHE A 138 18.90 20.30 9.03
CA PHE A 138 19.75 19.18 8.66
C PHE A 138 19.10 18.30 7.58
N GLN A 139 19.75 18.17 6.43
CA GLN A 139 19.24 17.47 5.25
C GLN A 139 19.61 15.99 5.19
N GLY A 140 20.30 15.48 6.22
CA GLY A 140 20.88 14.15 6.26
C GLY A 140 22.35 14.17 5.86
N LEU A 141 23.04 13.05 6.13
CA LEU A 141 24.47 12.91 5.79
C LEU A 141 24.69 12.46 4.33
N GLY A 142 23.62 12.01 3.65
CA GLY A 142 23.75 11.45 2.30
C GLY A 142 24.61 10.17 2.28
N GLN A 143 25.50 10.06 1.29
CA GLN A 143 26.33 8.86 1.06
C GLN A 143 27.13 8.42 2.29
N PRO A 144 27.84 9.28 3.05
CA PRO A 144 28.50 8.87 4.30
C PRO A 144 27.53 8.24 5.32
N GLY A 145 26.29 8.72 5.36
CA GLY A 145 25.27 8.17 6.24
C GLY A 145 24.79 6.77 5.81
N ILE A 146 24.85 6.46 4.52
CA ILE A 146 24.51 5.12 3.99
C ILE A 146 25.52 4.10 4.53
N SER A 147 26.82 4.37 4.37
CA SER A 147 27.88 3.48 4.88
C SER A 147 27.74 3.24 6.38
N MET A 148 27.53 4.32 7.17
CA MET A 148 27.33 4.18 8.62
C MET A 148 26.13 3.30 8.98
N LEU A 149 25.00 3.48 8.26
CA LEU A 149 23.78 2.71 8.51
C LEU A 149 23.96 1.24 8.17
N THR A 150 24.53 0.96 6.98
CA THR A 150 24.69 -0.41 6.48
C THR A 150 25.74 -1.21 7.25
N GLU A 151 26.87 -0.60 7.61
CA GLU A 151 27.89 -1.21 8.46
C GLU A 151 27.33 -1.60 9.83
N VAL A 152 26.66 -0.65 10.51
CA VAL A 152 26.06 -0.90 11.83
C VAL A 152 24.91 -1.92 11.74
N GLY A 153 24.11 -1.88 10.69
CA GLY A 153 23.06 -2.87 10.45
C GLY A 153 23.65 -4.28 10.29
N HIS A 154 24.69 -4.40 9.47
CA HIS A 154 25.38 -5.67 9.24
C HIS A 154 26.02 -6.22 10.54
N GLU A 155 26.74 -5.38 11.30
CA GLU A 155 27.32 -5.77 12.59
C GLU A 155 26.28 -6.23 13.61
N ALA A 156 25.10 -5.60 13.61
CA ALA A 156 23.98 -5.96 14.49
C ALA A 156 23.15 -7.14 13.97
N GLY A 157 23.39 -7.61 12.73
CA GLY A 157 22.53 -8.60 12.07
C GLY A 157 21.09 -8.09 11.89
N LEU A 158 20.95 -6.82 11.50
CA LEU A 158 19.66 -6.15 11.25
C LEU A 158 19.63 -5.60 9.81
N PRO A 159 18.76 -6.09 8.93
CA PRO A 159 18.50 -5.42 7.66
C PRO A 159 18.10 -3.96 7.86
N VAL A 160 18.45 -3.09 6.91
CA VAL A 160 18.34 -1.64 7.08
C VAL A 160 17.26 -1.03 6.21
N VAL A 161 16.57 -0.02 6.77
CA VAL A 161 15.53 0.77 6.11
C VAL A 161 15.97 2.23 6.03
N SER A 162 15.98 2.82 4.84
CA SER A 162 16.27 4.25 4.66
C SER A 162 15.34 4.91 3.67
N GLU A 163 15.15 6.23 3.86
CA GLU A 163 14.27 7.03 3.02
C GLU A 163 14.98 7.40 1.70
N ILE A 164 14.28 7.18 0.57
CA ILE A 164 14.63 7.67 -0.75
C ILE A 164 13.75 8.86 -1.08
N THR A 165 14.33 9.92 -1.66
CA THR A 165 13.62 11.16 -1.99
C THR A 165 13.63 11.50 -3.47
N ASP A 166 14.58 10.93 -4.22
CA ASP A 166 14.81 11.18 -5.65
C ASP A 166 15.25 9.88 -6.35
N PRO A 167 14.77 9.57 -7.55
CA PRO A 167 15.19 8.39 -8.31
C PRO A 167 16.70 8.27 -8.53
N ARG A 168 17.40 9.40 -8.61
CA ARG A 168 18.87 9.44 -8.80
C ARG A 168 19.65 8.83 -7.63
N GLN A 169 19.00 8.67 -6.47
CA GLN A 169 19.60 8.07 -5.27
C GLN A 169 19.54 6.53 -5.28
N LEU A 170 18.94 5.91 -6.30
CA LEU A 170 18.77 4.45 -6.35
C LEU A 170 20.11 3.71 -6.33
N GLU A 171 21.10 4.21 -7.08
CA GLU A 171 22.44 3.61 -7.11
C GLU A 171 23.15 3.76 -5.76
N ASP A 172 23.06 4.92 -5.12
CA ASP A 172 23.65 5.16 -3.80
C ASP A 172 23.04 4.25 -2.73
N LEU A 173 21.74 3.97 -2.80
CA LEU A 173 20.99 3.15 -1.84
C LEU A 173 21.02 1.64 -2.16
N ASP A 174 21.94 1.19 -3.00
CA ASP A 174 22.01 -0.23 -3.38
C ASP A 174 22.29 -1.18 -2.19
N GLN A 175 22.95 -0.71 -1.15
CA GLN A 175 23.19 -1.50 0.06
C GLN A 175 22.06 -1.44 1.10
N VAL A 176 21.01 -0.64 0.85
CA VAL A 176 19.84 -0.54 1.74
C VAL A 176 18.83 -1.62 1.39
N ASP A 177 18.30 -2.34 2.39
CA ASP A 177 17.43 -3.50 2.17
C ASP A 177 15.99 -3.09 1.85
N ILE A 178 15.47 -2.03 2.47
CA ILE A 178 14.12 -1.49 2.22
C ILE A 178 14.21 -0.01 1.90
N LEU A 179 13.65 0.39 0.76
CA LEU A 179 13.53 1.79 0.37
C LEU A 179 12.24 2.38 0.91
N GLN A 180 12.33 3.37 1.79
CA GLN A 180 11.17 4.04 2.35
C GLN A 180 10.81 5.27 1.52
N VAL A 181 9.56 5.35 1.07
CA VAL A 181 8.97 6.57 0.49
C VAL A 181 8.29 7.35 1.60
N GLY A 182 8.80 8.53 1.91
CA GLY A 182 8.24 9.42 2.91
C GLY A 182 6.85 9.93 2.54
N ALA A 183 6.04 10.30 3.54
CA ALA A 183 4.66 10.76 3.35
C ALA A 183 4.53 11.96 2.38
N ARG A 184 5.54 12.83 2.31
CA ARG A 184 5.58 13.97 1.37
C ARG A 184 5.82 13.55 -0.07
N ASN A 185 6.37 12.36 -0.29
CA ASN A 185 6.69 11.79 -1.60
C ASN A 185 5.69 10.72 -2.07
N MET A 186 4.61 10.48 -1.33
CA MET A 186 3.60 9.48 -1.73
C MET A 186 3.03 9.75 -3.13
N GLN A 187 2.95 11.01 -3.53
CA GLN A 187 2.44 11.43 -4.85
C GLN A 187 3.55 11.82 -5.83
N ASN A 188 4.80 11.51 -5.52
CA ASN A 188 5.90 11.67 -6.48
C ASN A 188 5.89 10.47 -7.45
N PHE A 189 5.01 10.54 -8.44
CA PHE A 189 4.77 9.42 -9.36
C PHE A 189 6.01 9.04 -10.17
N ALA A 190 6.90 10.00 -10.47
CA ALA A 190 8.18 9.68 -11.13
C ALA A 190 9.07 8.80 -10.23
N LEU A 191 9.13 9.08 -8.93
CA LEU A 191 9.83 8.23 -7.97
C LEU A 191 9.16 6.86 -7.85
N LEU A 192 7.82 6.80 -7.75
CA LEU A 192 7.08 5.55 -7.64
C LEU A 192 7.27 4.65 -8.88
N GLN A 193 7.28 5.24 -10.08
CA GLN A 193 7.55 4.52 -11.32
C GLN A 193 8.98 3.93 -11.34
N ALA A 194 9.98 4.71 -10.91
CA ALA A 194 11.36 4.22 -10.81
C ALA A 194 11.48 3.07 -9.80
N LEU A 195 10.79 3.18 -8.64
CA LEU A 195 10.72 2.13 -7.62
C LEU A 195 9.98 0.87 -8.08
N GLY A 196 9.10 1.00 -9.06
CA GLY A 196 8.46 -0.13 -9.72
C GLY A 196 9.43 -0.99 -10.54
N GLN A 197 10.55 -0.43 -10.99
CA GLN A 197 11.56 -1.14 -11.79
C GLN A 197 12.65 -1.83 -10.96
N VAL A 198 12.69 -1.59 -9.64
CA VAL A 198 13.67 -2.21 -8.76
C VAL A 198 13.11 -3.45 -8.07
N ARG A 199 14.00 -4.36 -7.62
CA ARG A 199 13.60 -5.58 -6.90
C ARG A 199 13.58 -5.42 -5.38
N LYS A 200 13.97 -4.25 -4.87
CA LYS A 200 13.99 -3.98 -3.42
C LYS A 200 12.58 -3.75 -2.88
N PRO A 201 12.30 -4.20 -1.66
CA PRO A 201 11.06 -3.83 -0.97
C PRO A 201 10.91 -2.32 -0.84
N VAL A 202 9.69 -1.84 -1.02
CA VAL A 202 9.34 -0.43 -0.87
C VAL A 202 8.34 -0.25 0.28
N LEU A 203 8.71 0.52 1.30
CA LEU A 203 7.84 0.93 2.38
C LEU A 203 7.22 2.29 2.02
N LEU A 204 5.95 2.27 1.65
CA LEU A 204 5.20 3.44 1.19
C LEU A 204 4.39 4.06 2.33
N LYS A 205 4.78 5.24 2.79
CA LYS A 205 4.07 5.97 3.84
C LYS A 205 2.90 6.77 3.29
N ARG A 206 1.74 6.66 3.95
CA ARG A 206 0.55 7.45 3.64
C ARG A 206 0.83 8.94 3.76
N GLY A 207 0.40 9.71 2.78
CA GLY A 207 0.45 11.17 2.80
C GLY A 207 -0.42 11.76 3.92
N MET A 208 -0.01 12.89 4.48
CA MET A 208 -0.66 13.51 5.65
C MET A 208 -2.11 13.94 5.41
N SER A 209 -2.50 14.16 4.16
CA SER A 209 -3.87 14.52 3.76
C SER A 209 -4.42 13.55 2.71
N ALA A 210 -3.80 12.36 2.60
CA ALA A 210 -4.18 11.36 1.62
C ALA A 210 -5.24 10.40 2.16
N THR A 211 -6.21 10.08 1.32
CA THR A 211 -7.18 9.01 1.57
C THR A 211 -6.53 7.64 1.47
N VAL A 212 -7.19 6.61 2.00
CA VAL A 212 -6.78 5.21 1.82
C VAL A 212 -6.75 4.83 0.34
N THR A 213 -7.71 5.31 -0.45
CA THR A 213 -7.75 5.07 -1.90
C THR A 213 -6.53 5.65 -2.62
N GLU A 214 -6.12 6.87 -2.29
CA GLU A 214 -4.93 7.50 -2.87
C GLU A 214 -3.63 6.76 -2.49
N LEU A 215 -3.54 6.21 -1.27
CA LEU A 215 -2.42 5.37 -0.86
C LEU A 215 -2.37 4.08 -1.72
N LEU A 216 -3.51 3.44 -1.97
CA LEU A 216 -3.58 2.23 -2.80
C LEU A 216 -3.29 2.54 -4.27
N GLN A 217 -3.72 3.70 -4.79
CA GLN A 217 -3.36 4.16 -6.13
C GLN A 217 -1.85 4.45 -6.25
N ALA A 218 -1.23 5.02 -5.22
CA ALA A 218 0.22 5.21 -5.18
C ALA A 218 0.98 3.87 -5.17
N ALA A 219 0.50 2.88 -4.40
CA ALA A 219 1.04 1.52 -4.42
C ALA A 219 0.90 0.86 -5.80
N GLU A 220 -0.22 1.10 -6.50
CA GLU A 220 -0.47 0.58 -7.84
C GLU A 220 0.61 1.02 -8.85
N TYR A 221 1.17 2.24 -8.75
CA TYR A 221 2.27 2.69 -9.59
C TYR A 221 3.52 1.81 -9.46
N ILE A 222 3.84 1.40 -8.24
CA ILE A 222 5.00 0.54 -7.96
C ILE A 222 4.73 -0.87 -8.47
N LEU A 223 3.55 -1.42 -8.17
CA LEU A 223 3.12 -2.75 -8.59
C LEU A 223 3.05 -2.87 -10.12
N ALA A 224 2.50 -1.85 -10.81
CA ALA A 224 2.41 -1.80 -12.27
C ALA A 224 3.78 -1.76 -12.94
N GLY A 225 4.81 -1.28 -12.26
CA GLY A 225 6.20 -1.34 -12.69
C GLY A 225 6.84 -2.74 -12.57
N GLY A 226 6.18 -3.68 -11.87
CA GLY A 226 6.65 -5.06 -11.68
C GLY A 226 7.25 -5.33 -10.28
N ASN A 227 7.29 -4.35 -9.38
CA ASN A 227 7.75 -4.56 -8.01
C ASN A 227 6.58 -4.92 -7.09
N GLU A 228 6.44 -6.20 -6.78
CA GLU A 228 5.38 -6.73 -5.91
C GLU A 228 5.70 -6.62 -4.41
N ARG A 229 6.90 -6.18 -4.04
CA ARG A 229 7.38 -6.12 -2.66
C ARG A 229 7.05 -4.78 -2.00
N VAL A 230 5.75 -4.41 -1.99
CA VAL A 230 5.25 -3.14 -1.44
C VAL A 230 4.69 -3.35 -0.04
N ILE A 231 5.11 -2.50 0.89
CA ILE A 231 4.67 -2.45 2.29
C ILE A 231 3.99 -1.09 2.50
N LEU A 232 2.74 -1.08 2.94
CA LEU A 232 2.02 0.15 3.27
C LEU A 232 2.31 0.59 4.69
N CYS A 233 2.35 1.90 4.95
CA CYS A 233 2.57 2.44 6.28
C CYS A 233 1.54 3.52 6.61
N GLU A 234 0.68 3.24 7.60
CA GLU A 234 -0.11 4.27 8.27
C GLU A 234 0.81 5.02 9.24
N ARG A 235 0.84 6.35 9.15
CA ARG A 235 1.74 7.20 9.95
C ARG A 235 1.09 8.47 10.52
N GLY A 236 -0.22 8.49 10.54
CA GLY A 236 -1.01 9.62 10.97
C GLY A 236 -1.34 10.60 9.85
N ILE A 237 -2.45 11.25 10.01
CA ILE A 237 -2.99 12.25 9.09
C ILE A 237 -3.08 13.60 9.78
N ARG A 238 -3.13 14.66 8.99
CA ARG A 238 -3.43 16.01 9.47
C ARG A 238 -4.94 16.12 9.67
N THR A 239 -5.32 16.57 10.87
CA THR A 239 -6.72 16.81 11.24
C THR A 239 -6.89 18.27 11.68
N PHE A 240 -8.04 18.62 12.23
CA PHE A 240 -8.29 19.91 12.85
C PHE A 240 -7.52 20.10 14.17
N GLU A 241 -7.00 19.00 14.78
CA GLU A 241 -6.22 19.07 16.01
C GLU A 241 -4.84 19.70 15.75
N THR A 242 -4.48 20.66 16.56
CA THR A 242 -3.24 21.45 16.42
C THR A 242 -2.18 21.12 17.48
N ASP A 243 -2.56 20.49 18.59
CA ASP A 243 -1.65 20.14 19.69
C ASP A 243 -0.77 18.93 19.35
N SER A 244 -1.20 18.10 18.42
CA SER A 244 -0.41 16.98 17.90
C SER A 244 0.03 17.22 16.45
N ARG A 245 1.22 16.74 16.11
CA ARG A 245 1.76 16.87 14.75
C ARG A 245 0.91 16.11 13.72
N ALA A 246 0.36 14.98 14.10
CA ALA A 246 -0.48 14.13 13.27
C ALA A 246 -1.35 13.24 14.16
N THR A 247 -2.56 12.95 13.71
CA THR A 247 -3.46 12.01 14.37
C THR A 247 -3.31 10.64 13.72
N LEU A 248 -2.92 9.62 14.48
CA LEU A 248 -2.83 8.26 13.96
C LEU A 248 -4.24 7.75 13.61
N ASP A 249 -4.46 7.43 12.34
CA ASP A 249 -5.71 6.87 11.85
C ASP A 249 -5.71 5.34 12.03
N ILE A 250 -5.91 4.90 13.27
CA ILE A 250 -5.92 3.47 13.60
C ILE A 250 -7.04 2.71 12.88
N ALA A 251 -8.14 3.40 12.54
CA ALA A 251 -9.27 2.82 11.81
C ALA A 251 -8.92 2.51 10.33
N ALA A 252 -7.93 3.17 9.77
CA ALA A 252 -7.45 2.86 8.42
C ALA A 252 -6.82 1.46 8.32
N ILE A 253 -6.29 0.91 9.41
CA ILE A 253 -5.60 -0.40 9.41
C ILE A 253 -6.55 -1.54 9.00
N PRO A 254 -7.71 -1.77 9.68
CA PRO A 254 -8.66 -2.80 9.25
C PRO A 254 -9.27 -2.51 7.89
N VAL A 255 -9.43 -1.24 7.50
CA VAL A 255 -9.91 -0.85 6.16
C VAL A 255 -8.89 -1.28 5.10
N LEU A 256 -7.60 -0.96 5.28
CA LEU A 256 -6.52 -1.39 4.37
C LEU A 256 -6.48 -2.92 4.27
N LYS A 257 -6.49 -3.64 5.40
CA LYS A 257 -6.47 -5.12 5.40
C LYS A 257 -7.66 -5.74 4.67
N LYS A 258 -8.80 -5.06 4.60
CA LYS A 258 -9.97 -5.49 3.83
C LYS A 258 -9.81 -5.22 2.33
N LEU A 259 -9.20 -4.09 1.97
CA LEU A 259 -9.13 -3.61 0.58
C LEU A 259 -7.93 -4.17 -0.19
N THR A 260 -6.80 -4.43 0.51
CA THR A 260 -5.56 -4.85 -0.13
C THR A 260 -4.98 -6.12 0.51
N HIS A 261 -4.16 -6.82 -0.25
CA HIS A 261 -3.36 -7.97 0.19
C HIS A 261 -1.99 -7.55 0.74
N LEU A 262 -1.58 -6.27 0.53
CA LEU A 262 -0.28 -5.76 0.90
C LEU A 262 -0.13 -5.67 2.43
N PRO A 263 1.05 -5.95 2.99
CA PRO A 263 1.32 -5.80 4.40
C PRO A 263 1.21 -4.34 4.85
N VAL A 264 0.73 -4.13 6.07
CA VAL A 264 0.51 -2.80 6.66
C VAL A 264 1.35 -2.65 7.92
N ILE A 265 2.17 -1.61 7.96
CA ILE A 265 2.95 -1.17 9.12
C ILE A 265 2.31 0.09 9.70
N VAL A 266 2.53 0.30 11.00
CA VAL A 266 2.11 1.50 11.73
C VAL A 266 3.35 2.22 12.27
N ASP A 267 3.46 3.52 11.97
CA ASP A 267 4.50 4.43 12.49
C ASP A 267 3.80 5.50 13.35
N PRO A 268 3.70 5.30 14.69
CA PRO A 268 2.94 6.17 15.61
C PRO A 268 3.57 7.56 15.81
#